data_71dfa65d435c3e431a5dfc73155b6a6b
#
_entry.id   71dfa65d435c3e431a5dfc73155b6a6b
#
_cell.length_a   1.000
_cell.length_b   1.000
_cell.length_c   1.000
_cell.angle_alpha   90.00
_cell.angle_beta   90.00
_cell.angle_gamma   90.00
#
_symmetry.space_group_name_H-M   'P 1'
#
loop_
_entity.id
_entity.type
_entity.pdbx_description
1 polymer ?
#
loop_
_entity_poly.entity_id
_entity_poly.type
_entity_poly.pdbx_seq_one_letter_code
_entity_poly.pdbx_strand_id
1 'polypeptide(L)'
;MKKWVYPLAVLTFITFFVLRVTYQSNVIKNFDTKMADLFFDNRFLELFHYIGEPVFVVSVAIILIVYLAWKVGNYRAILFVLLTFAGGNILNQLLKKWVHRPRPEIEAQLTSFSFPSGHAMTGILYLFTTAYILSENNSKGRKTLLWLGATILTVLIGMSRVAGARHFASDVLAGWSMGYTWFIICVIWYERRKRHFKTINREGGHLH
;
A
#
# COMPACT_ATOMS: atom_id res chain seq x y z
N MET A 1 5.47 17.92 -1.19
CA MET A 1 5.81 16.79 -0.29
C MET A 1 7.03 17.15 0.54
N LYS A 2 7.14 16.64 1.79
CA LYS A 2 8.33 16.82 2.62
C LYS A 2 9.52 16.05 2.02
N LYS A 3 10.73 16.60 2.09
CA LYS A 3 11.95 16.01 1.47
C LYS A 3 12.28 14.59 1.94
N TRP A 4 11.83 14.19 3.14
CA TRP A 4 12.07 12.88 3.76
C TRP A 4 11.36 11.69 3.08
N VAL A 5 10.34 11.95 2.28
CA VAL A 5 9.53 10.92 1.64
C VAL A 5 10.34 10.12 0.61
N TYR A 6 11.27 10.76 -0.09
CA TYR A 6 12.10 10.12 -1.11
C TYR A 6 13.17 9.18 -0.51
N PRO A 7 13.98 9.62 0.45
CA PRO A 7 14.90 8.70 1.13
C PRO A 7 14.20 7.51 1.76
N LEU A 8 13.02 7.70 2.34
CA LEU A 8 12.24 6.60 2.90
C LEU A 8 11.78 5.62 1.80
N ALA A 9 11.41 6.08 0.61
CA ALA A 9 11.05 5.20 -0.50
C ALA A 9 12.26 4.39 -1.00
N VAL A 10 13.45 4.97 -1.02
CA VAL A 10 14.68 4.23 -1.33
C VAL A 10 14.98 3.20 -0.25
N LEU A 11 14.85 3.57 1.02
CA LEU A 11 15.06 2.64 2.14
C LEU A 11 14.06 1.46 2.07
N THR A 12 12.77 1.73 1.85
CA THR A 12 11.76 0.66 1.74
C THR A 12 12.01 -0.22 0.51
N PHE A 13 12.45 0.34 -0.61
CA PHE A 13 12.87 -0.44 -1.77
C PHE A 13 14.02 -1.40 -1.43
N ILE A 14 15.07 -0.90 -0.79
CA ILE A 14 16.21 -1.71 -0.34
C ILE A 14 15.73 -2.79 0.65
N THR A 15 14.90 -2.43 1.63
CA THR A 15 14.33 -3.37 2.62
C THR A 15 13.60 -4.52 1.96
N PHE A 16 12.82 -4.26 0.91
CA PHE A 16 12.14 -5.31 0.15
C PHE A 16 13.14 -6.33 -0.42
N PHE A 17 14.21 -5.87 -1.06
CA PHE A 17 15.22 -6.77 -1.67
C PHE A 17 16.04 -7.51 -0.61
N VAL A 18 16.38 -6.84 0.49
CA VAL A 18 17.05 -7.51 1.63
C VAL A 18 16.16 -8.66 2.14
N LEU A 19 14.88 -8.40 2.41
CA LEU A 19 13.95 -9.45 2.84
C LEU A 19 13.80 -10.56 1.80
N ARG A 20 13.76 -10.21 0.50
CA ARG A 20 13.69 -11.19 -0.59
C ARG A 20 14.91 -12.14 -0.60
N VAL A 21 16.09 -11.63 -0.33
CA VAL A 21 17.32 -12.44 -0.34
C VAL A 21 17.48 -13.23 0.97
N THR A 22 17.02 -12.68 2.10
CA THR A 22 17.29 -13.21 3.44
C THR A 22 16.14 -13.99 4.06
N TYR A 23 14.92 -14.08 3.45
CA TYR A 23 13.76 -14.70 4.10
C TYR A 23 13.96 -16.17 4.49
N GLN A 24 14.93 -16.87 3.87
CA GLN A 24 15.30 -18.25 4.23
C GLN A 24 16.35 -18.34 5.34
N SER A 25 16.95 -17.22 5.75
CA SER A 25 17.96 -17.18 6.81
C SER A 25 17.36 -17.51 8.18
N ASN A 26 18.15 -18.07 9.07
CA ASN A 26 17.72 -18.38 10.43
C ASN A 26 17.26 -17.13 11.20
N VAL A 27 17.88 -15.98 10.93
CA VAL A 27 17.50 -14.70 11.56
C VAL A 27 16.05 -14.33 11.21
N ILE A 28 15.68 -14.37 9.93
CA ILE A 28 14.33 -14.02 9.50
C ILE A 28 13.33 -15.11 9.90
N LYS A 29 13.68 -16.39 9.82
CA LYS A 29 12.81 -17.47 10.30
C LYS A 29 12.51 -17.33 11.79
N ASN A 30 13.51 -17.04 12.62
CA ASN A 30 13.31 -16.82 14.04
C ASN A 30 12.45 -15.57 14.32
N PHE A 31 12.62 -14.50 13.53
CA PHE A 31 11.73 -13.33 13.58
C PHE A 31 10.30 -13.70 13.22
N ASP A 32 10.08 -14.42 12.13
CA ASP A 32 8.75 -14.87 11.68
C ASP A 32 8.06 -15.75 12.75
N THR A 33 8.79 -16.70 13.37
CA THR A 33 8.28 -17.54 14.45
C THR A 33 7.88 -16.72 15.67
N LYS A 34 8.76 -15.83 16.15
CA LYS A 34 8.45 -14.99 17.32
C LYS A 34 7.23 -14.09 17.08
N MET A 35 7.08 -13.55 15.88
CA MET A 35 5.92 -12.74 15.54
C MET A 35 4.65 -13.58 15.41
N ALA A 36 4.75 -14.80 14.91
CA ALA A 36 3.63 -15.74 14.91
C ALA A 36 3.22 -16.09 16.35
N ASP A 37 4.15 -16.49 17.21
CA ASP A 37 3.86 -16.83 18.61
C ASP A 37 3.20 -15.68 19.37
N LEU A 38 3.58 -14.44 19.07
CA LEU A 38 3.05 -13.23 19.73
C LEU A 38 1.62 -12.89 19.29
N PHE A 39 1.28 -13.11 18.02
CA PHE A 39 0.03 -12.61 17.43
C PHE A 39 -0.94 -13.69 16.98
N PHE A 40 -0.53 -14.97 16.95
CA PHE A 40 -1.37 -16.06 16.50
C PHE A 40 -2.71 -16.11 17.26
N ASP A 41 -3.79 -16.38 16.53
CA ASP A 41 -5.18 -16.48 17.04
C ASP A 41 -5.67 -15.20 17.77
N ASN A 42 -5.07 -14.05 17.48
CA ASN A 42 -5.56 -12.79 18.03
C ASN A 42 -6.79 -12.31 17.24
N ARG A 43 -7.99 -12.67 17.74
CA ARG A 43 -9.28 -12.38 17.10
C ARG A 43 -9.53 -10.90 16.85
N PHE A 44 -9.03 -10.01 17.72
CA PHE A 44 -9.15 -8.57 17.49
C PHE A 44 -8.35 -8.13 16.26
N LEU A 45 -7.12 -8.60 16.10
CA LEU A 45 -6.32 -8.31 14.91
C LEU A 45 -6.93 -8.93 13.65
N GLU A 46 -7.45 -10.12 13.74
CA GLU A 46 -8.05 -10.82 12.60
C GLU A 46 -9.22 -10.03 11.98
N LEU A 47 -9.99 -9.27 12.75
CA LEU A 47 -11.08 -8.45 12.22
C LEU A 47 -10.62 -7.47 11.12
N PHE A 48 -9.37 -7.03 11.19
CA PHE A 48 -8.86 -6.07 10.21
C PHE A 48 -8.54 -6.68 8.83
N HIS A 49 -8.60 -8.00 8.66
CA HIS A 49 -8.43 -8.59 7.33
C HIS A 49 -9.57 -8.19 6.39
N TYR A 50 -10.80 -8.02 6.89
CA TYR A 50 -11.96 -7.65 6.05
C TYR A 50 -11.77 -6.34 5.30
N ILE A 51 -11.13 -5.34 5.93
CA ILE A 51 -10.83 -4.06 5.27
C ILE A 51 -9.66 -4.13 4.30
N GLY A 52 -8.92 -5.25 4.28
CA GLY A 52 -7.89 -5.56 3.28
C GLY A 52 -8.38 -6.46 2.15
N GLU A 53 -9.62 -6.96 2.21
CA GLU A 53 -10.19 -7.84 1.19
C GLU A 53 -10.43 -7.12 -0.14
N PRO A 54 -10.29 -7.82 -1.29
CA PRO A 54 -10.45 -7.22 -2.62
C PRO A 54 -11.77 -6.49 -2.81
N VAL A 55 -12.87 -7.03 -2.28
CA VAL A 55 -14.20 -6.41 -2.39
C VAL A 55 -14.22 -5.04 -1.71
N PHE A 56 -13.67 -4.93 -0.49
CA PHE A 56 -13.59 -3.67 0.23
C PHE A 56 -12.70 -2.66 -0.51
N VAL A 57 -11.51 -3.08 -0.93
CA VAL A 57 -10.55 -2.22 -1.65
C VAL A 57 -11.12 -1.70 -2.97
N VAL A 58 -11.79 -2.57 -3.75
CA VAL A 58 -12.45 -2.18 -5.00
C VAL A 58 -13.61 -1.21 -4.73
N SER A 59 -14.39 -1.43 -3.68
CA SER A 59 -15.46 -0.49 -3.29
C SER A 59 -14.91 0.90 -2.97
N VAL A 60 -13.83 0.98 -2.20
CA VAL A 60 -13.14 2.26 -1.92
C VAL A 60 -12.62 2.90 -3.21
N ALA A 61 -12.03 2.11 -4.13
CA ALA A 61 -11.57 2.61 -5.42
C ALA A 61 -12.71 3.22 -6.24
N ILE A 62 -13.85 2.54 -6.35
CA ILE A 62 -15.03 3.01 -7.09
C ILE A 62 -15.56 4.31 -6.47
N ILE A 63 -15.75 4.36 -5.15
CA ILE A 63 -16.22 5.56 -4.45
C ILE A 63 -15.27 6.74 -4.71
N LEU A 64 -13.97 6.51 -4.63
CA LEU A 64 -12.96 7.55 -4.85
C LEU A 64 -12.95 8.04 -6.30
N ILE A 65 -13.06 7.13 -7.27
CA ILE A 65 -13.14 7.46 -8.71
C ILE A 65 -14.41 8.26 -9.01
N VAL A 66 -15.57 7.84 -8.50
CA VAL A 66 -16.84 8.55 -8.68
C VAL A 66 -16.78 9.96 -8.07
N TYR A 67 -16.24 10.08 -6.86
CA TYR A 67 -16.01 11.37 -6.22
C TYR A 67 -15.10 12.27 -7.06
N LEU A 68 -14.00 11.76 -7.58
CA LEU A 68 -13.05 12.52 -8.40
C LEU A 68 -13.63 12.91 -9.75
N ALA A 69 -14.43 12.06 -10.37
CA ALA A 69 -15.08 12.34 -11.64
C ALA A 69 -16.16 13.41 -11.48
N TRP A 70 -17.04 13.26 -10.48
CA TRP A 70 -18.22 14.11 -10.33
C TRP A 70 -17.94 15.45 -9.66
N LYS A 71 -17.21 15.44 -8.52
CA LYS A 71 -16.99 16.66 -7.72
C LYS A 71 -15.77 17.47 -8.14
N VAL A 72 -14.77 16.82 -8.71
CA VAL A 72 -13.45 17.44 -8.95
C VAL A 72 -13.12 17.55 -10.44
N GLY A 73 -13.70 16.69 -11.30
CA GLY A 73 -13.41 16.65 -12.72
C GLY A 73 -11.91 16.37 -13.02
N ASN A 74 -11.22 15.67 -12.12
CA ASN A 74 -9.77 15.50 -12.17
C ASN A 74 -9.38 14.12 -12.67
N TYR A 75 -9.37 13.93 -13.99
CA TYR A 75 -8.98 12.67 -14.63
C TYR A 75 -7.56 12.19 -14.29
N ARG A 76 -6.64 13.09 -13.93
CA ARG A 76 -5.29 12.70 -13.50
C ARG A 76 -5.30 12.05 -12.14
N ALA A 77 -6.15 12.55 -11.23
CA ALA A 77 -6.34 11.91 -9.93
C ALA A 77 -7.00 10.53 -10.08
N ILE A 78 -7.93 10.36 -11.03
CA ILE A 78 -8.51 9.05 -11.36
C ILE A 78 -7.41 8.10 -11.84
N LEU A 79 -6.57 8.54 -12.78
CA LEU A 79 -5.46 7.72 -13.25
C LEU A 79 -4.44 7.41 -12.14
N PHE A 80 -4.20 8.35 -11.22
CA PHE A 80 -3.38 8.11 -10.03
C PHE A 80 -3.98 7.00 -9.14
N VAL A 81 -5.28 7.00 -8.90
CA VAL A 81 -5.98 5.91 -8.19
C VAL A 81 -5.82 4.59 -8.91
N LEU A 82 -6.04 4.54 -10.22
CA LEU A 82 -5.89 3.32 -11.03
C LEU A 82 -4.45 2.78 -10.99
N LEU A 83 -3.45 3.65 -11.13
CA LEU A 83 -2.03 3.26 -11.07
C LEU A 83 -1.65 2.72 -9.69
N THR A 84 -2.14 3.33 -8.60
CA THR A 84 -1.82 2.86 -7.26
C THR A 84 -2.53 1.55 -6.94
N PHE A 85 -3.83 1.43 -7.21
CA PHE A 85 -4.61 0.24 -6.84
C PHE A 85 -4.38 -0.92 -7.82
N ALA A 86 -4.73 -0.73 -9.09
CA ALA A 86 -4.63 -1.79 -10.09
C ALA A 86 -3.16 -2.09 -10.43
N GLY A 87 -2.35 -1.07 -10.69
CA GLY A 87 -0.92 -1.23 -10.95
C GLY A 87 -0.18 -1.87 -9.79
N GLY A 88 -0.51 -1.48 -8.55
CA GLY A 88 0.04 -2.09 -7.35
C GLY A 88 -0.35 -3.55 -7.16
N ASN A 89 -1.60 -3.91 -7.47
CA ASN A 89 -2.04 -5.30 -7.45
C ASN A 89 -1.33 -6.16 -8.51
N ILE A 90 -1.21 -5.65 -9.74
CA ILE A 90 -0.46 -6.32 -10.81
C ILE A 90 1.00 -6.55 -10.36
N LEU A 91 1.65 -5.52 -9.82
CA LEU A 91 3.01 -5.63 -9.31
C LEU A 91 3.10 -6.70 -8.20
N ASN A 92 2.16 -6.75 -7.25
CA ASN A 92 2.13 -7.77 -6.21
C ASN A 92 2.05 -9.19 -6.79
N GLN A 93 1.18 -9.42 -7.78
CA GLN A 93 1.05 -10.73 -8.42
C GLN A 93 2.33 -11.14 -9.18
N LEU A 94 2.97 -10.19 -9.86
CA LEU A 94 4.25 -10.45 -10.54
C LEU A 94 5.35 -10.81 -9.53
N LEU A 95 5.44 -10.08 -8.42
CA LEU A 95 6.42 -10.35 -7.35
C LEU A 95 6.17 -11.72 -6.70
N LYS A 96 4.92 -12.10 -6.46
CA LYS A 96 4.57 -13.44 -5.94
C LYS A 96 5.04 -14.55 -6.88
N LYS A 97 4.78 -14.39 -8.19
CA LYS A 97 5.23 -15.34 -9.22
C LYS A 97 6.75 -15.37 -9.39
N TRP A 98 7.46 -14.32 -9.02
CA TRP A 98 8.92 -14.28 -9.07
C TRP A 98 9.56 -14.92 -7.85
N VAL A 99 8.97 -14.79 -6.66
CA VAL A 99 9.58 -15.25 -5.41
C VAL A 99 9.22 -16.69 -5.06
N HIS A 100 7.98 -17.14 -5.35
CA HIS A 100 7.47 -18.49 -5.11
C HIS A 100 7.57 -18.96 -3.65
N ARG A 101 7.53 -18.06 -2.65
CA ARG A 101 7.57 -18.47 -1.24
C ARG A 101 6.27 -19.19 -0.86
N PRO A 102 6.34 -20.42 -0.27
CA PRO A 102 5.16 -21.09 0.28
C PRO A 102 4.60 -20.31 1.47
N ARG A 103 3.33 -20.54 1.79
CA ARG A 103 2.68 -19.95 2.98
C ARG A 103 2.97 -20.77 4.24
N PRO A 104 2.71 -20.18 5.44
CA PRO A 104 2.63 -20.95 6.67
C PRO A 104 1.63 -22.12 6.52
N GLU A 105 1.94 -23.27 7.10
CA GLU A 105 1.07 -24.46 7.05
C GLU A 105 -0.14 -24.29 7.95
N ILE A 106 -1.34 -24.33 7.36
CA ILE A 106 -2.64 -24.29 8.03
C ILE A 106 -3.64 -25.14 7.25
N GLU A 107 -4.69 -25.67 7.91
CA GLU A 107 -5.68 -26.58 7.31
C GLU A 107 -6.36 -26.00 6.05
N ALA A 108 -6.71 -24.71 6.06
CA ALA A 108 -7.36 -24.02 4.94
C ALA A 108 -6.37 -23.15 4.15
N GLN A 109 -5.32 -23.73 3.59
CA GLN A 109 -4.26 -22.99 2.92
C GLN A 109 -4.72 -22.42 1.56
N LEU A 110 -4.35 -21.15 1.32
CA LEU A 110 -4.55 -20.51 0.02
C LEU A 110 -3.53 -21.03 -1.00
N THR A 111 -3.95 -21.21 -2.24
CA THR A 111 -3.11 -21.73 -3.34
C THR A 111 -2.08 -20.73 -3.86
N SER A 112 -2.19 -19.45 -3.48
CA SER A 112 -1.27 -18.40 -3.93
C SER A 112 -0.02 -18.31 -3.06
N PHE A 113 1.11 -17.85 -3.63
CA PHE A 113 2.38 -17.64 -2.93
C PHE A 113 2.28 -16.60 -1.80
N SER A 114 3.16 -16.73 -0.79
CA SER A 114 3.15 -15.92 0.41
C SER A 114 3.78 -14.54 0.21
N PHE A 115 4.95 -14.47 -0.41
CA PHE A 115 5.77 -13.25 -0.47
C PHE A 115 5.59 -12.45 -1.77
N PRO A 116 5.39 -11.14 -1.70
CA PRO A 116 5.05 -10.33 -0.54
C PRO A 116 3.56 -10.44 -0.17
N SER A 117 3.19 -10.03 1.05
CA SER A 117 1.78 -10.03 1.48
C SER A 117 0.93 -9.06 0.64
N GLY A 118 -0.11 -9.61 -0.02
CA GLY A 118 -1.03 -8.82 -0.84
C GLY A 118 -1.84 -7.82 -0.01
N HIS A 119 -2.43 -8.24 1.12
CA HIS A 119 -3.20 -7.36 2.01
C HIS A 119 -2.34 -6.23 2.58
N ALA A 120 -1.10 -6.51 2.98
CA ALA A 120 -0.19 -5.48 3.48
C ALA A 120 0.16 -4.45 2.39
N MET A 121 0.50 -4.92 1.19
CA MET A 121 0.83 -4.04 0.07
C MET A 121 -0.38 -3.23 -0.39
N THR A 122 -1.53 -3.87 -0.60
CA THR A 122 -2.75 -3.20 -1.04
C THR A 122 -3.27 -2.25 0.03
N GLY A 123 -3.19 -2.63 1.32
CA GLY A 123 -3.58 -1.81 2.46
C GLY A 123 -2.89 -0.44 2.45
N ILE A 124 -1.57 -0.43 2.32
CA ILE A 124 -0.81 0.84 2.24
C ILE A 124 -1.20 1.63 0.99
N LEU A 125 -1.38 0.95 -0.15
CA LEU A 125 -1.70 1.62 -1.42
C LEU A 125 -3.04 2.34 -1.36
N TYR A 126 -4.14 1.67 -0.95
CA TYR A 126 -5.44 2.31 -0.97
C TYR A 126 -5.61 3.33 0.15
N LEU A 127 -5.12 3.06 1.37
CA LEU A 127 -5.23 3.98 2.49
C LEU A 127 -4.41 5.24 2.28
N PHE A 128 -3.16 5.10 1.82
CA PHE A 128 -2.29 6.25 1.58
C PHE A 128 -2.74 7.07 0.38
N THR A 129 -3.25 6.43 -0.68
CA THR A 129 -3.82 7.14 -1.83
C THR A 129 -5.06 7.93 -1.43
N THR A 130 -5.96 7.33 -0.64
CA THR A 130 -7.16 8.01 -0.11
C THR A 130 -6.77 9.18 0.79
N ALA A 131 -5.86 8.94 1.76
CA ALA A 131 -5.37 10.00 2.65
C ALA A 131 -4.68 11.13 1.87
N TYR A 132 -3.91 10.80 0.84
CA TYR A 132 -3.24 11.78 -0.02
C TYR A 132 -4.25 12.67 -0.74
N ILE A 133 -5.23 12.10 -1.43
CA ILE A 133 -6.26 12.83 -2.18
C ILE A 133 -7.11 13.68 -1.24
N LEU A 134 -7.63 13.09 -0.16
CA LEU A 134 -8.48 13.80 0.78
C LEU A 134 -7.72 14.88 1.55
N SER A 135 -6.41 14.77 1.70
CA SER A 135 -5.61 15.78 2.42
C SER A 135 -5.30 17.03 1.59
N GLU A 136 -5.44 17.03 0.25
CA GLU A 136 -4.96 18.15 -0.60
C GLU A 136 -5.51 19.51 -0.16
N ASN A 137 -6.80 19.61 0.15
CA ASN A 137 -7.48 20.88 0.47
C ASN A 137 -7.95 20.99 1.94
N ASN A 138 -7.36 20.19 2.84
CA ASN A 138 -7.74 20.16 4.24
C ASN A 138 -6.78 20.93 5.16
N SER A 139 -7.25 21.31 6.35
CA SER A 139 -6.44 21.92 7.42
C SER A 139 -5.35 20.97 7.92
N LYS A 140 -4.31 21.53 8.57
CA LYS A 140 -3.21 20.70 9.12
C LYS A 140 -3.70 19.59 10.05
N GLY A 141 -4.65 19.88 10.94
CA GLY A 141 -5.20 18.89 11.88
C GLY A 141 -5.88 17.73 11.16
N ARG A 142 -6.74 18.01 10.16
CA ARG A 142 -7.37 16.96 9.35
C ARG A 142 -6.36 16.13 8.56
N LYS A 143 -5.35 16.78 7.98
CA LYS A 143 -4.26 16.06 7.29
C LYS A 143 -3.57 15.09 8.22
N THR A 144 -3.19 15.54 9.42
CA THR A 144 -2.54 14.69 10.42
C THR A 144 -3.42 13.51 10.79
N LEU A 145 -4.72 13.74 11.04
CA LEU A 145 -5.68 12.68 11.39
C LEU A 145 -5.82 11.64 10.26
N LEU A 146 -5.95 12.08 9.01
CA LEU A 146 -6.05 11.19 7.84
C LEU A 146 -4.81 10.30 7.69
N TRP A 147 -3.61 10.88 7.81
CA TRP A 147 -2.37 10.12 7.70
C TRP A 147 -2.14 9.19 8.89
N LEU A 148 -2.46 9.63 10.10
CA LEU A 148 -2.37 8.78 11.29
C LEU A 148 -3.33 7.59 11.18
N GLY A 149 -4.60 7.83 10.82
CA GLY A 149 -5.59 6.78 10.61
C GLY A 149 -5.16 5.80 9.51
N ALA A 150 -4.70 6.31 8.36
CA ALA A 150 -4.19 5.47 7.28
C ALA A 150 -3.01 4.60 7.72
N THR A 151 -2.08 5.15 8.50
CA THR A 151 -0.92 4.41 9.02
C THR A 151 -1.35 3.32 10.01
N ILE A 152 -2.20 3.64 10.98
CA ILE A 152 -2.70 2.70 11.98
C ILE A 152 -3.45 1.54 11.28
N LEU A 153 -4.37 1.85 10.37
CA LEU A 153 -5.13 0.82 9.65
C LEU A 153 -4.22 -0.05 8.78
N THR A 154 -3.21 0.53 8.12
CA THR A 154 -2.22 -0.24 7.35
C THR A 154 -1.49 -1.25 8.22
N VAL A 155 -1.07 -0.84 9.43
CA VAL A 155 -0.40 -1.73 10.39
C VAL A 155 -1.35 -2.83 10.83
N LEU A 156 -2.59 -2.50 11.20
CA LEU A 156 -3.59 -3.47 11.66
C LEU A 156 -3.95 -4.49 10.56
N ILE A 157 -4.12 -4.06 9.31
CA ILE A 157 -4.33 -4.96 8.16
C ILE A 157 -3.15 -5.93 8.01
N GLY A 158 -1.92 -5.44 8.06
CA GLY A 158 -0.74 -6.30 7.94
C GLY A 158 -0.64 -7.30 9.09
N MET A 159 -0.83 -6.82 10.33
CA MET A 159 -0.78 -7.68 11.52
C MET A 159 -1.89 -8.74 11.54
N SER A 160 -3.07 -8.45 10.98
CA SER A 160 -4.15 -9.43 10.82
C SER A 160 -3.72 -10.66 10.00
N ARG A 161 -2.75 -10.48 9.09
CA ARG A 161 -2.27 -11.59 8.24
C ARG A 161 -1.32 -12.52 8.98
N VAL A 162 -0.60 -11.99 9.97
CA VAL A 162 0.24 -12.77 10.89
C VAL A 162 -0.66 -13.50 11.90
N ALA A 163 -1.62 -12.78 12.49
CA ALA A 163 -2.56 -13.35 13.47
C ALA A 163 -3.34 -14.54 12.91
N GLY A 164 -3.85 -14.44 11.69
CA GLY A 164 -4.55 -15.54 11.00
C GLY A 164 -3.63 -16.55 10.31
N ALA A 165 -2.33 -16.59 10.61
CA ALA A 165 -1.32 -17.49 10.02
C ALA A 165 -1.34 -17.54 8.47
N ARG A 166 -1.83 -16.49 7.80
CA ARG A 166 -1.92 -16.43 6.33
C ARG A 166 -0.62 -15.99 5.67
N HIS A 167 0.25 -15.31 6.41
CA HIS A 167 1.53 -14.77 5.95
C HIS A 167 2.55 -14.77 7.09
N PHE A 168 3.82 -14.90 6.75
CA PHE A 168 4.91 -14.60 7.66
C PHE A 168 5.01 -13.09 7.91
N ALA A 169 5.54 -12.69 9.08
CA ALA A 169 5.73 -11.29 9.40
C ALA A 169 6.68 -10.57 8.40
N SER A 170 7.69 -11.26 7.92
CA SER A 170 8.60 -10.78 6.88
C SER A 170 7.90 -10.55 5.53
N ASP A 171 6.85 -11.33 5.17
CA ASP A 171 6.03 -11.09 3.98
C ASP A 171 5.23 -9.79 4.10
N VAL A 172 4.74 -9.50 5.32
CA VAL A 172 4.00 -8.28 5.64
C VAL A 172 4.92 -7.06 5.53
N LEU A 173 6.12 -7.13 6.14
CA LEU A 173 7.13 -6.07 6.01
C LEU A 173 7.53 -5.82 4.56
N ALA A 174 7.70 -6.88 3.76
CA ALA A 174 7.98 -6.77 2.33
C ALA A 174 6.81 -6.14 1.56
N GLY A 175 5.57 -6.49 1.91
CA GLY A 175 4.36 -5.89 1.35
C GLY A 175 4.27 -4.39 1.63
N TRP A 176 4.49 -3.97 2.88
CA TRP A 176 4.54 -2.54 3.23
C TRP A 176 5.68 -1.82 2.53
N SER A 177 6.85 -2.43 2.46
CA SER A 177 8.03 -1.84 1.83
C SER A 177 7.81 -1.58 0.35
N MET A 178 7.38 -2.57 -0.41
CA MET A 178 7.11 -2.41 -1.84
C MET A 178 5.87 -1.54 -2.09
N GLY A 179 4.83 -1.66 -1.27
CA GLY A 179 3.63 -0.82 -1.35
C GLY A 179 3.96 0.66 -1.18
N TYR A 180 4.76 1.02 -0.17
CA TYR A 180 5.19 2.41 0.03
C TYR A 180 6.05 2.92 -1.14
N THR A 181 7.00 2.12 -1.60
CA THR A 181 7.84 2.46 -2.76
C THR A 181 6.98 2.75 -3.99
N TRP A 182 6.04 1.85 -4.31
CA TRP A 182 5.14 2.01 -5.45
C TRP A 182 4.24 3.25 -5.30
N PHE A 183 3.68 3.46 -4.12
CA PHE A 183 2.89 4.65 -3.82
C PHE A 183 3.67 5.95 -4.11
N ILE A 184 4.93 6.04 -3.67
CA ILE A 184 5.76 7.23 -3.91
C ILE A 184 6.08 7.43 -5.39
N ILE A 185 6.35 6.35 -6.14
CA ILE A 185 6.52 6.41 -7.61
C ILE A 185 5.27 7.02 -8.25
N CYS A 186 4.07 6.54 -7.88
CA CYS A 186 2.81 7.06 -8.39
C CYS A 186 2.57 8.53 -8.00
N VAL A 187 2.93 8.93 -6.76
CA VAL A 187 2.83 10.33 -6.31
C VAL A 187 3.76 11.23 -7.09
N ILE A 188 5.01 10.81 -7.34
CA ILE A 188 5.96 11.58 -8.15
C ILE A 188 5.40 11.80 -9.56
N TRP A 189 4.85 10.75 -10.17
CA TRP A 189 4.21 10.82 -11.47
C TRP A 189 3.02 11.81 -11.45
N TYR A 190 2.12 11.70 -10.48
CA TYR A 190 0.95 12.56 -10.33
C TYR A 190 1.34 14.04 -10.16
N GLU A 191 2.29 14.33 -9.28
CA GLU A 191 2.74 15.69 -9.01
C GLU A 191 3.46 16.34 -10.22
N ARG A 192 4.22 15.54 -10.99
CA ARG A 192 4.84 16.03 -12.24
C ARG A 192 3.79 16.41 -13.26
N ARG A 193 2.75 15.58 -13.45
CA ARG A 193 1.64 15.88 -14.38
C ARG A 193 0.82 17.09 -13.95
N LYS A 194 0.61 17.26 -12.64
CA LYS A 194 -0.11 18.41 -12.08
C LYS A 194 0.64 19.73 -12.32
N ARG A 195 1.96 19.75 -12.20
CA ARG A 195 2.79 20.92 -12.45
C ARG A 195 2.80 21.31 -13.93
N HIS A 196 3.04 20.37 -14.80
CA HIS A 196 3.10 20.62 -16.26
C HIS A 196 1.84 21.29 -16.79
N PHE A 197 0.67 20.86 -16.32
CA PHE A 197 -0.60 21.47 -16.75
C PHE A 197 -0.82 22.89 -16.23
N LYS A 198 -0.36 23.21 -15.02
CA LYS A 198 -0.43 24.57 -14.49
C LYS A 198 0.44 25.55 -15.31
N THR A 199 1.56 25.08 -15.82
CA THR A 199 2.46 25.89 -16.67
C THR A 199 1.80 26.18 -18.01
N ILE A 200 1.27 25.18 -18.71
CA ILE A 200 0.57 25.37 -20.00
C ILE A 200 -0.60 26.34 -19.87
N ASN A 201 -1.43 26.22 -18.84
CA ASN A 201 -2.58 27.13 -18.64
C ASN A 201 -2.17 28.58 -18.29
N ARG A 202 -0.98 28.78 -17.71
CA ARG A 202 -0.45 30.12 -17.46
C ARG A 202 0.09 30.77 -18.73
N GLU A 203 0.77 29.99 -19.55
CA GLU A 203 1.34 30.49 -20.83
C GLU A 203 0.25 30.71 -21.88
N GLY A 204 -0.77 29.84 -21.95
CA GLY A 204 -1.90 30.01 -22.88
C GLY A 204 -2.90 31.11 -22.48
N GLY A 205 -2.95 31.52 -21.21
CA GLY A 205 -3.80 32.61 -20.72
C GLY A 205 -3.25 34.02 -20.98
N HIS A 206 -2.04 34.13 -21.53
CA HIS A 206 -1.43 35.41 -21.93
C HIS A 206 -1.61 35.73 -23.43
N LEU A 207 -2.36 34.92 -24.17
CA LEU A 207 -2.57 35.07 -25.63
C LEU A 207 -4.00 35.52 -25.99
N HIS A 208 -4.77 36.08 -25.03
CA HIS A 208 -6.10 36.68 -25.29
C HIS A 208 -6.22 38.05 -24.64
#